data_3027fcf48f559a508152fae7c5f2b8e9
#
_entry.id   3027fcf48f559a508152fae7c5f2b8e9
#
_cell.length_a   1.000
_cell.length_b   1.000
_cell.length_c   1.000
_cell.angle_alpha   90.00
_cell.angle_beta   90.00
_cell.angle_gamma   90.00
#
_symmetry.space_group_name_H-M   'P 1'
#
loop_
_entity.id
_entity.type
_entity.pdbx_description
1 polymer ?
#
loop_
_entity_poly.entity_id
_entity_poly.type
_entity_poly.pdbx_seq_one_letter_code
_entity_poly.pdbx_strand_id
1 'polypeptide(L)'
;GKTVDFRNVVLIMTTNAGAADSAKQGIGFGAGTKAEASEEAVKKMFAPEFRNRLDAIVPFDYLGTETVSRVVDKFILQLELQLAEQNVHIQFDTDARGWLAKRGYDKLMGARPMARLIQDAIKQPLAEELLFGKLANGGEVHVSLKDDKPAFELTPAPPKAPKARPAKKKPAARAKPAAEE
;
A
#
# COMPACT_ATOMS: atom_id res chain seq x y z
N GLY A 1 15.66 33.39 25.66
CA GLY A 1 14.84 32.52 24.82
C GLY A 1 14.92 32.93 23.37
N LYS A 2 14.97 31.97 22.44
CA LYS A 2 14.92 32.29 21.01
C LYS A 2 13.46 32.58 20.62
N THR A 3 13.23 33.71 19.96
CA THR A 3 11.91 34.03 19.41
C THR A 3 11.79 33.30 18.07
N VAL A 4 10.67 32.56 17.88
CA VAL A 4 10.37 31.86 16.64
C VAL A 4 9.24 32.61 15.92
N ASP A 5 9.42 32.86 14.62
CA ASP A 5 8.43 33.51 13.79
C ASP A 5 7.47 32.45 13.18
N PHE A 6 6.17 32.58 13.47
CA PHE A 6 5.12 31.69 12.98
C PHE A 6 4.25 32.31 11.88
N ARG A 7 4.59 33.47 11.34
CA ARG A 7 3.75 34.19 10.34
C ARG A 7 3.51 33.43 9.05
N ASN A 8 4.44 32.53 8.67
CA ASN A 8 4.36 31.74 7.44
C ASN A 8 4.20 30.24 7.73
N VAL A 9 3.61 29.88 8.88
CA VAL A 9 3.44 28.47 9.30
C VAL A 9 1.96 28.11 9.19
N VAL A 10 1.69 26.96 8.56
CA VAL A 10 0.39 26.29 8.61
C VAL A 10 0.42 25.34 9.80
N LEU A 11 -0.45 25.59 10.77
CA LEU A 11 -0.57 24.73 11.95
C LEU A 11 -1.69 23.71 11.73
N ILE A 12 -1.34 22.43 11.70
CA ILE A 12 -2.30 21.33 11.59
C ILE A 12 -2.31 20.57 12.91
N MET A 13 -3.48 20.46 13.53
CA MET A 13 -3.67 19.67 14.75
C MET A 13 -4.63 18.53 14.49
N THR A 14 -4.34 17.35 15.03
CA THR A 14 -5.18 16.16 14.94
C THR A 14 -5.65 15.73 16.33
N THR A 15 -6.90 15.29 16.44
CA THR A 15 -7.47 14.75 17.66
C THR A 15 -8.38 13.58 17.33
N ASN A 16 -8.53 12.64 18.25
CA ASN A 16 -9.52 11.58 18.21
C ASN A 16 -10.74 11.89 19.11
N ALA A 17 -10.94 13.16 19.45
CA ALA A 17 -12.08 13.60 20.26
C ALA A 17 -13.41 13.19 19.58
N GLY A 18 -14.35 12.67 20.36
CA GLY A 18 -15.63 12.18 19.86
C GLY A 18 -15.63 10.75 19.27
N ALA A 19 -14.46 10.12 19.07
CA ALA A 19 -14.42 8.76 18.53
C ALA A 19 -15.11 7.73 19.43
N ALA A 20 -14.94 7.85 20.74
CA ALA A 20 -15.59 6.96 21.71
C ALA A 20 -17.11 7.18 21.79
N ASP A 21 -17.55 8.42 21.66
CA ASP A 21 -18.98 8.77 21.73
C ASP A 21 -19.69 8.37 20.42
N SER A 22 -19.02 8.52 19.28
CA SER A 22 -19.51 8.02 17.98
C SER A 22 -19.69 6.49 17.95
N ALA A 23 -18.83 5.76 18.66
CA ALA A 23 -18.94 4.31 18.75
C ALA A 23 -20.14 3.86 19.63
N LYS A 24 -20.57 4.68 20.60
CA LYS A 24 -21.69 4.38 21.53
C LYS A 24 -23.05 4.74 20.94
N GLN A 25 -23.12 5.68 19.99
CA GLN A 25 -24.39 6.16 19.40
C GLN A 25 -25.05 5.20 18.41
N GLY A 26 -24.51 4.01 18.19
CA GLY A 26 -25.03 3.02 17.24
C GLY A 26 -26.36 2.32 17.65
N ILE A 27 -26.97 2.62 18.81
CA ILE A 27 -28.17 1.95 19.29
C ILE A 27 -29.20 3.01 19.77
N GLY A 28 -29.96 3.58 18.84
CA GLY A 28 -31.08 4.46 19.19
C GLY A 28 -31.60 5.28 18.00
N PHE A 29 -32.91 5.51 17.99
CA PHE A 29 -33.59 6.46 17.11
C PHE A 29 -33.12 7.87 17.44
N GLY A 30 -32.29 8.49 16.61
CA GLY A 30 -31.75 9.83 16.79
C GLY A 30 -30.22 9.90 16.83
N ALA A 31 -29.54 8.92 16.26
CA ALA A 31 -28.07 8.93 16.14
C ALA A 31 -27.62 10.11 15.28
N GLY A 32 -27.07 11.13 15.92
CA GLY A 32 -26.37 12.22 15.25
C GLY A 32 -25.22 11.66 14.39
N THR A 33 -24.81 12.40 13.37
CA THR A 33 -23.70 11.99 12.51
C THR A 33 -22.39 11.98 13.31
N LYS A 34 -21.40 11.20 12.86
CA LYS A 34 -20.05 11.22 13.45
C LYS A 34 -19.45 12.63 13.43
N ALA A 35 -19.79 13.42 12.44
CA ALA A 35 -19.38 14.81 12.33
C ALA A 35 -19.91 15.65 13.49
N GLU A 36 -21.19 15.51 13.86
CA GLU A 36 -21.80 16.23 14.99
C GLU A 36 -21.19 15.83 16.33
N ALA A 37 -20.97 14.53 16.57
CA ALA A 37 -20.30 14.05 17.77
C ALA A 37 -18.86 14.56 17.87
N SER A 38 -18.14 14.64 16.77
CA SER A 38 -16.79 15.21 16.72
C SER A 38 -16.79 16.70 17.00
N GLU A 39 -17.76 17.43 16.45
CA GLU A 39 -17.90 18.87 16.67
C GLU A 39 -18.25 19.17 18.14
N GLU A 40 -19.16 18.41 18.75
CA GLU A 40 -19.47 18.54 20.18
C GLU A 40 -18.27 18.25 21.07
N ALA A 41 -17.48 17.22 20.74
CA ALA A 41 -16.28 16.88 21.47
C ALA A 41 -15.22 17.99 21.38
N VAL A 42 -15.06 18.59 20.20
CA VAL A 42 -14.19 19.77 20.03
C VAL A 42 -14.70 20.96 20.83
N LYS A 43 -16.03 21.19 20.87
CA LYS A 43 -16.64 22.25 21.71
C LYS A 43 -16.40 22.05 23.19
N LYS A 44 -16.37 20.81 23.67
CA LYS A 44 -16.08 20.46 25.08
C LYS A 44 -14.60 20.57 25.41
N MET A 45 -13.72 20.25 24.46
CA MET A 45 -12.27 20.16 24.70
C MET A 45 -11.57 21.52 24.57
N PHE A 46 -12.04 22.39 23.68
CA PHE A 46 -11.40 23.66 23.36
C PHE A 46 -12.30 24.85 23.72
N ALA A 47 -11.72 25.84 24.39
CA ALA A 47 -12.41 27.10 24.70
C ALA A 47 -12.86 27.83 23.43
N PRO A 48 -13.95 28.63 23.51
CA PRO A 48 -14.46 29.38 22.37
C PRO A 48 -13.42 30.29 21.71
N GLU A 49 -12.57 30.93 22.51
CA GLU A 49 -11.52 31.83 22.03
C GLU A 49 -10.49 31.11 21.17
N PHE A 50 -10.20 29.86 21.48
CA PHE A 50 -9.31 29.03 20.66
C PHE A 50 -9.98 28.59 19.36
N ARG A 51 -11.24 28.11 19.46
CA ARG A 51 -12.00 27.65 18.28
C ARG A 51 -12.22 28.75 17.25
N ASN A 52 -12.47 29.98 17.70
CA ASN A 52 -12.66 31.14 16.83
C ASN A 52 -11.40 31.57 16.07
N ARG A 53 -10.23 31.00 16.39
CA ARG A 53 -8.95 31.24 15.71
C ARG A 53 -8.59 30.13 14.73
N LEU A 54 -9.40 29.08 14.65
CA LEU A 54 -9.20 28.01 13.65
C LEU A 54 -9.80 28.44 12.32
N ASP A 55 -9.03 28.30 11.25
CA ASP A 55 -9.50 28.58 9.88
C ASP A 55 -10.48 27.51 9.41
N ALA A 56 -10.26 26.24 9.80
CA ALA A 56 -11.13 25.11 9.46
C ALA A 56 -11.07 24.00 10.50
N ILE A 57 -12.21 23.35 10.72
CA ILE A 57 -12.31 22.07 11.45
C ILE A 57 -12.79 21.05 10.42
N VAL A 58 -11.96 20.03 10.16
CA VAL A 58 -12.23 18.98 9.16
C VAL A 58 -12.57 17.67 9.87
N PRO A 59 -13.85 17.26 9.88
CA PRO A 59 -14.23 15.95 10.42
C PRO A 59 -13.82 14.84 9.44
N PHE A 60 -13.28 13.75 9.97
CA PHE A 60 -12.99 12.54 9.20
C PHE A 60 -14.04 11.47 9.54
N ASP A 61 -14.73 11.00 8.52
CA ASP A 61 -15.75 9.97 8.63
C ASP A 61 -15.20 8.57 8.35
N TYR A 62 -16.06 7.56 8.52
CA TYR A 62 -15.74 6.19 8.13
C TYR A 62 -15.56 6.10 6.61
N LEU A 63 -14.67 5.18 6.18
CA LEU A 63 -14.46 4.93 4.76
C LEU A 63 -15.69 4.19 4.19
N GLY A 64 -16.28 4.75 3.15
CA GLY A 64 -17.31 4.05 2.36
C GLY A 64 -16.70 2.92 1.53
N THR A 65 -17.54 2.00 1.08
CA THR A 65 -17.14 0.80 0.31
C THR A 65 -16.29 1.15 -0.91
N GLU A 66 -16.65 2.18 -1.65
CA GLU A 66 -15.90 2.63 -2.82
C GLU A 66 -14.48 3.11 -2.44
N THR A 67 -14.36 3.86 -1.34
CA THR A 67 -13.07 4.33 -0.85
C THR A 67 -12.21 3.16 -0.37
N VAL A 68 -12.81 2.16 0.29
CA VAL A 68 -12.11 0.94 0.70
C VAL A 68 -11.57 0.20 -0.52
N SER A 69 -12.36 0.07 -1.60
CA SER A 69 -11.90 -0.55 -2.85
C SER A 69 -10.70 0.18 -3.45
N ARG A 70 -10.72 1.52 -3.49
CA ARG A 70 -9.59 2.34 -3.95
C ARG A 70 -8.33 2.15 -3.08
N VAL A 71 -8.52 1.94 -1.78
CA VAL A 71 -7.42 1.62 -0.86
C VAL A 71 -6.83 0.25 -1.19
N VAL A 72 -7.67 -0.76 -1.45
CA VAL A 72 -7.20 -2.09 -1.91
C VAL A 72 -6.38 -1.96 -3.19
N ASP A 73 -6.90 -1.26 -4.20
CA ASP A 73 -6.21 -1.05 -5.47
C ASP A 73 -4.84 -0.37 -5.29
N LYS A 74 -4.77 0.62 -4.39
CA LYS A 74 -3.48 1.25 -4.04
C LYS A 74 -2.48 0.25 -3.45
N PHE A 75 -2.90 -0.62 -2.53
CA PHE A 75 -2.01 -1.61 -1.94
C PHE A 75 -1.60 -2.70 -2.94
N ILE A 76 -2.52 -3.11 -3.82
CA ILE A 76 -2.23 -4.03 -4.93
C ILE A 76 -1.18 -3.41 -5.85
N LEU A 77 -1.37 -2.18 -6.29
CA LEU A 77 -0.40 -1.47 -7.14
C LEU A 77 0.98 -1.38 -6.48
N GLN A 78 1.05 -1.08 -5.18
CA GLN A 78 2.32 -1.07 -4.45
C GLN A 78 2.99 -2.45 -4.43
N LEU A 79 2.21 -3.52 -4.30
CA LEU A 79 2.73 -4.88 -4.37
C LEU A 79 3.20 -5.25 -5.78
N GLU A 80 2.43 -4.89 -6.81
CA GLU A 80 2.80 -5.08 -8.22
C GLU A 80 4.14 -4.41 -8.53
N LEU A 81 4.33 -3.16 -8.10
CA LEU A 81 5.59 -2.43 -8.30
C LEU A 81 6.77 -3.11 -7.59
N GLN A 82 6.58 -3.60 -6.36
CA GLN A 82 7.63 -4.32 -5.64
C GLN A 82 8.01 -5.64 -6.32
N LEU A 83 7.05 -6.39 -6.83
CA LEU A 83 7.30 -7.67 -7.50
C LEU A 83 7.86 -7.48 -8.92
N ALA A 84 7.53 -6.39 -9.58
CA ALA A 84 8.07 -6.04 -10.91
C ALA A 84 9.60 -5.85 -10.89
N GLU A 85 10.17 -5.40 -9.75
CA GLU A 85 11.63 -5.35 -9.56
C GLU A 85 12.30 -6.73 -9.68
N GLN A 86 11.54 -7.79 -9.36
CA GLN A 86 11.98 -9.19 -9.47
C GLN A 86 11.50 -9.87 -10.76
N ASN A 87 10.96 -9.11 -11.72
CA ASN A 87 10.33 -9.58 -12.96
C ASN A 87 9.14 -10.52 -12.71
N VAL A 88 8.39 -10.28 -11.65
CA VAL A 88 7.17 -11.00 -11.32
C VAL A 88 5.98 -10.09 -11.51
N HIS A 89 4.97 -10.55 -12.26
CA HIS A 89 3.69 -9.87 -12.45
C HIS A 89 2.62 -10.56 -11.62
N ILE A 90 1.90 -9.80 -10.80
CA ILE A 90 0.83 -10.33 -9.98
C ILE A 90 -0.52 -9.76 -10.44
N GLN A 91 -1.52 -10.60 -10.50
CA GLN A 91 -2.89 -10.26 -10.86
C GLN A 91 -3.85 -10.79 -9.81
N PHE A 92 -4.90 -10.04 -9.53
CA PHE A 92 -5.93 -10.40 -8.57
C PHE A 92 -7.28 -10.48 -9.25
N ASP A 93 -8.03 -11.55 -9.03
CA ASP A 93 -9.43 -11.61 -9.44
C ASP A 93 -10.31 -10.69 -8.58
N THR A 94 -11.54 -10.49 -9.07
CA THR A 94 -12.56 -9.67 -8.38
C THR A 94 -12.85 -10.20 -6.99
N ASP A 95 -12.93 -11.52 -6.81
CA ASP A 95 -13.24 -12.15 -5.53
C ASP A 95 -12.11 -11.98 -4.51
N ALA A 96 -10.85 -12.11 -4.94
CA ALA A 96 -9.69 -11.86 -4.11
C ALA A 96 -9.60 -10.39 -3.68
N ARG A 97 -9.91 -9.43 -4.58
CA ARG A 97 -10.01 -8.00 -4.25
C ARG A 97 -11.13 -7.72 -3.26
N GLY A 98 -12.30 -8.31 -3.45
CA GLY A 98 -13.44 -8.21 -2.54
C GLY A 98 -13.13 -8.78 -1.15
N TRP A 99 -12.41 -9.90 -1.10
CA TRP A 99 -11.95 -10.51 0.15
C TRP A 99 -10.98 -9.60 0.90
N LEU A 100 -10.01 -9.00 0.21
CA LEU A 100 -9.09 -8.02 0.80
C LEU A 100 -9.87 -6.81 1.35
N ALA A 101 -10.83 -6.27 0.60
CA ALA A 101 -11.65 -5.15 1.03
C ALA A 101 -12.42 -5.48 2.31
N LYS A 102 -13.02 -6.67 2.38
CA LYS A 102 -13.83 -7.10 3.53
C LYS A 102 -13.01 -7.37 4.78
N ARG A 103 -11.83 -8.02 4.65
CA ARG A 103 -10.98 -8.40 5.78
C ARG A 103 -9.95 -7.36 6.16
N GLY A 104 -9.51 -6.55 5.22
CA GLY A 104 -8.51 -5.50 5.44
C GLY A 104 -9.08 -4.19 5.96
N TYR A 105 -10.41 -4.07 6.08
CA TYR A 105 -11.09 -2.91 6.63
C TYR A 105 -11.77 -3.21 7.96
N ASP A 106 -11.56 -2.35 8.93
CA ASP A 106 -12.24 -2.35 10.22
C ASP A 106 -12.85 -0.98 10.49
N LYS A 107 -14.08 -0.92 11.04
CA LYS A 107 -14.76 0.36 11.30
C LYS A 107 -14.02 1.27 12.26
N LEU A 108 -13.32 0.72 13.25
CA LEU A 108 -12.60 1.50 14.26
C LEU A 108 -11.18 1.84 13.82
N MET A 109 -10.50 0.88 13.15
CA MET A 109 -9.11 1.02 12.72
C MET A 109 -8.97 1.53 11.28
N GLY A 110 -10.08 1.57 10.53
CA GLY A 110 -10.07 1.95 9.11
C GLY A 110 -9.34 0.92 8.26
N ALA A 111 -8.50 1.36 7.34
CA ALA A 111 -7.72 0.50 6.44
C ALA A 111 -6.33 0.11 7.02
N ARG A 112 -6.04 0.42 8.28
CA ARG A 112 -4.75 0.06 8.91
C ARG A 112 -4.46 -1.44 8.89
N PRO A 113 -5.45 -2.37 9.08
CA PRO A 113 -5.20 -3.80 8.99
C PRO A 113 -4.81 -4.30 7.60
N MET A 114 -5.10 -3.55 6.53
CA MET A 114 -4.87 -3.95 5.14
C MET A 114 -3.41 -4.31 4.86
N ALA A 115 -2.47 -3.47 5.31
CA ALA A 115 -1.04 -3.69 5.09
C ALA A 115 -0.58 -5.01 5.70
N ARG A 116 -1.04 -5.30 6.93
CA ARG A 116 -0.72 -6.55 7.63
C ARG A 116 -1.37 -7.75 6.95
N LEU A 117 -2.64 -7.63 6.56
CA LEU A 117 -3.33 -8.69 5.83
C LEU A 117 -2.59 -9.07 4.55
N ILE A 118 -2.16 -8.09 3.75
CA ILE A 118 -1.38 -8.34 2.53
C ILE A 118 -0.03 -8.96 2.86
N GLN A 119 0.63 -8.50 3.93
CA GLN A 119 1.89 -9.10 4.37
C GLN A 119 1.73 -10.58 4.70
N ASP A 120 0.74 -10.90 5.54
CA ASP A 120 0.56 -12.25 6.08
C ASP A 120 -0.09 -13.20 5.06
N ALA A 121 -1.10 -12.74 4.31
CA ALA A 121 -1.88 -13.59 3.42
C ALA A 121 -1.33 -13.68 1.99
N ILE A 122 -0.53 -12.70 1.53
CA ILE A 122 -0.04 -12.67 0.16
C ILE A 122 1.50 -12.75 0.12
N LYS A 123 2.19 -11.83 0.81
CA LYS A 123 3.66 -11.73 0.68
C LYS A 123 4.38 -12.92 1.31
N GLN A 124 3.98 -13.35 2.51
CA GLN A 124 4.62 -14.48 3.18
C GLN A 124 4.51 -15.79 2.39
N PRO A 125 3.32 -16.21 1.89
CA PRO A 125 3.22 -17.42 1.07
C PRO A 125 4.03 -17.36 -0.23
N LEU A 126 4.20 -16.17 -0.82
CA LEU A 126 4.97 -16.01 -2.05
C LEU A 126 6.48 -15.91 -1.81
N ALA A 127 6.94 -15.62 -0.59
CA ALA A 127 8.35 -15.37 -0.32
C ALA A 127 9.26 -16.56 -0.67
N GLU A 128 8.85 -17.80 -0.34
CA GLU A 128 9.61 -19.01 -0.66
C GLU A 128 9.68 -19.23 -2.18
N GLU A 129 8.57 -19.03 -2.88
CA GLU A 129 8.49 -19.19 -4.33
C GLU A 129 9.31 -18.13 -5.09
N LEU A 130 9.42 -16.91 -4.53
CA LEU A 130 10.22 -15.82 -5.07
C LEU A 130 11.71 -16.04 -4.86
N LEU A 131 12.11 -16.62 -3.72
CA LEU A 131 13.53 -16.79 -3.40
C LEU A 131 14.11 -18.10 -3.95
N PHE A 132 13.37 -19.19 -3.86
CA PHE A 132 13.89 -20.54 -4.10
C PHE A 132 12.98 -21.39 -5.00
N GLY A 133 11.76 -20.93 -5.27
CA GLY A 133 10.75 -21.66 -6.00
C GLY A 133 10.62 -21.27 -7.46
N LYS A 134 9.40 -21.44 -7.97
CA LYS A 134 9.05 -21.26 -9.40
C LYS A 134 9.27 -19.81 -9.90
N LEU A 135 9.23 -18.83 -9.02
CA LEU A 135 9.33 -17.41 -9.35
C LEU A 135 10.74 -16.82 -9.19
N ALA A 136 11.73 -17.63 -8.84
CA ALA A 136 13.12 -17.17 -8.63
C ALA A 136 13.75 -16.46 -9.86
N ASN A 137 13.27 -16.77 -11.07
CA ASN A 137 13.70 -16.14 -12.33
C ASN A 137 12.65 -15.15 -12.89
N GLY A 138 11.62 -14.83 -12.12
CA GLY A 138 10.46 -14.08 -12.56
C GLY A 138 9.30 -14.98 -12.99
N GLY A 139 8.18 -14.39 -13.35
CA GLY A 139 6.98 -15.11 -13.77
C GLY A 139 5.71 -14.34 -13.54
N GLU A 140 4.59 -15.05 -13.56
CA GLU A 140 3.26 -14.51 -13.32
C GLU A 140 2.62 -15.21 -12.13
N VAL A 141 1.92 -14.44 -11.31
CA VAL A 141 1.15 -14.90 -10.16
C VAL A 141 -0.30 -14.47 -10.36
N HIS A 142 -1.20 -15.41 -10.40
CA HIS A 142 -2.62 -15.14 -10.39
C HIS A 142 -3.19 -15.48 -9.02
N VAL A 143 -3.79 -14.49 -8.36
CA VAL A 143 -4.38 -14.63 -7.02
C VAL A 143 -5.89 -14.76 -7.16
N SER A 144 -6.40 -15.93 -6.81
CA SER A 144 -7.81 -16.25 -6.76
C SER A 144 -8.27 -16.48 -5.31
N LEU A 145 -9.56 -16.67 -5.10
CA LEU A 145 -10.12 -17.02 -3.79
C LEU A 145 -10.61 -18.47 -3.81
N LYS A 146 -10.12 -19.28 -2.87
CA LYS A 146 -10.59 -20.65 -2.67
C LYS A 146 -10.77 -20.91 -1.17
N ASP A 147 -11.95 -21.41 -0.79
CA ASP A 147 -12.29 -21.72 0.62
C ASP A 147 -12.05 -20.53 1.57
N ASP A 148 -12.43 -19.32 1.14
CA ASP A 148 -12.24 -18.07 1.88
C ASP A 148 -10.76 -17.73 2.20
N LYS A 149 -9.82 -18.27 1.37
CA LYS A 149 -8.37 -18.01 1.45
C LYS A 149 -7.80 -17.67 0.07
N PRO A 150 -6.77 -16.82 -0.01
CA PRO A 150 -6.05 -16.59 -1.26
C PRO A 150 -5.40 -17.89 -1.76
N ALA A 151 -5.63 -18.20 -3.02
CA ALA A 151 -5.00 -19.30 -3.75
C ALA A 151 -4.11 -18.70 -4.85
N PHE A 152 -2.93 -19.27 -5.06
CA PHE A 152 -1.92 -18.77 -5.97
C PHE A 152 -1.68 -19.73 -7.11
N GLU A 153 -1.89 -19.27 -8.33
CA GLU A 153 -1.45 -19.96 -9.54
C GLU A 153 -0.16 -19.31 -10.03
N LEU A 154 0.91 -20.09 -10.08
CA LEU A 154 2.26 -19.63 -10.36
C LEU A 154 2.70 -20.11 -11.76
N THR A 155 2.97 -19.19 -12.66
CA THR A 155 3.52 -19.46 -13.98
C THR A 155 4.95 -18.92 -14.04
N PRO A 156 5.99 -19.78 -14.01
CA PRO A 156 7.37 -19.35 -14.07
C PRO A 156 7.71 -18.70 -15.42
N ALA A 157 8.54 -17.67 -15.41
CA ALA A 157 9.08 -17.12 -16.66
C ALA A 157 9.91 -18.17 -17.39
N PRO A 158 9.91 -18.18 -18.75
CA PRO A 158 10.80 -19.04 -19.51
C PRO A 158 12.26 -18.76 -19.10
N PRO A 159 13.12 -19.81 -19.01
CA PRO A 159 14.51 -19.62 -18.61
C PRO A 159 15.18 -18.60 -19.53
N LYS A 160 15.76 -17.56 -18.97
CA LYS A 160 16.55 -16.58 -19.72
C LYS A 160 17.64 -17.34 -20.48
N ALA A 161 17.61 -17.26 -21.81
CA ALA A 161 18.70 -17.77 -22.63
C ALA A 161 20.04 -17.23 -22.09
N PRO A 162 21.08 -18.08 -21.93
CA PRO A 162 22.36 -17.66 -21.37
C PRO A 162 22.87 -16.47 -22.21
N LYS A 163 23.13 -15.34 -21.54
CA LYS A 163 23.77 -14.19 -22.18
C LYS A 163 25.03 -14.69 -22.88
N ALA A 164 25.03 -14.62 -24.21
CA ALA A 164 26.21 -14.98 -25.00
C ALA A 164 27.42 -14.22 -24.43
N ARG A 165 28.42 -14.97 -23.97
CA ARG A 165 29.71 -14.39 -23.53
C ARG A 165 30.23 -13.55 -24.69
N PRO A 166 30.65 -12.30 -24.48
CA PRO A 166 31.26 -11.52 -25.53
C PRO A 166 32.45 -12.30 -26.10
N ALA A 167 32.39 -12.58 -27.40
CA ALA A 167 33.47 -13.28 -28.08
C ALA A 167 34.78 -12.53 -27.85
N LYS A 168 35.79 -13.19 -27.26
CA LYS A 168 37.14 -12.65 -27.12
C LYS A 168 37.64 -12.34 -28.54
N LYS A 169 37.79 -11.05 -28.86
CA LYS A 169 38.50 -10.61 -30.08
C LYS A 169 39.89 -11.26 -30.07
N LYS A 170 40.18 -12.09 -31.08
CA LYS A 170 41.51 -12.58 -31.36
C LYS A 170 42.45 -11.39 -31.58
N PRO A 171 43.68 -11.37 -30.97
CA PRO A 171 44.63 -10.32 -31.26
C PRO A 171 45.05 -10.39 -32.71
N ALA A 172 44.99 -9.24 -33.37
CA ALA A 172 45.48 -9.08 -34.76
C ALA A 172 46.98 -9.44 -34.85
N ALA A 173 47.31 -10.31 -35.79
CA ALA A 173 48.67 -10.69 -36.08
C ALA A 173 49.49 -9.45 -36.50
N ARG A 174 50.60 -9.24 -35.80
CA ARG A 174 51.58 -8.16 -36.00
C ARG A 174 52.29 -8.40 -37.34
N ALA A 175 52.03 -7.55 -38.33
CA ALA A 175 52.75 -7.55 -39.60
C ALA A 175 54.27 -7.27 -39.32
N LYS A 176 55.14 -8.10 -39.93
CA LYS A 176 56.60 -7.85 -39.95
C LYS A 176 56.90 -6.67 -40.88
N PRO A 177 57.84 -5.77 -40.53
CA PRO A 177 58.36 -4.83 -41.52
C PRO A 177 59.28 -5.52 -42.53
N ALA A 178 59.07 -5.19 -43.80
CA ALA A 178 59.97 -5.57 -44.88
C ALA A 178 61.27 -4.82 -44.75
N ALA A 179 62.40 -5.53 -44.94
CA ALA A 179 63.73 -4.94 -45.04
C ALA A 179 63.90 -4.37 -46.47
N GLU A 180 64.34 -3.15 -46.55
CA GLU A 180 64.88 -2.54 -47.76
C GLU A 180 66.40 -2.78 -47.84
N GLU A 181 66.84 -3.23 -49.02
CA GLU A 181 68.18 -2.99 -49.53
C GLU A 181 68.25 -1.63 -50.19
#